data_dcec9ff0442580e1fb86baabc72ef586
#
_entry.id   dcec9ff0442580e1fb86baabc72ef586
#
_cell.length_a   1.000
_cell.length_b   1.000
_cell.length_c   1.000
_cell.angle_alpha   90.00
_cell.angle_beta   90.00
_cell.angle_gamma   90.00
#
_symmetry.space_group_name_H-M   'P 1'
#
loop_
_entity.id
_entity.type
_entity.pdbx_description
1 polymer ?
#
loop_
_entity_poly.entity_id
_entity_poly.type
_entity_poly.pdbx_seq_one_letter_code
_entity_poly.pdbx_strand_id
1 'polypeptide(L)'
;MGNLGTWDKFEGGEVDSDEQKYSPGGMAPPVSLGGAVQMGNVTVSRLYVLERDHPVVHTLLSKVGIAQIRVSKQPLDVNKVPYGRPLVYTGKIKTVTPPEHDSTSSDPALIQIEFVPTGTVG
;
A
#
# COMPACT_ATOMS: atom_id res chain seq x y z
N MET A 1 -4.70 14.06 -10.13
CA MET A 1 -3.33 13.52 -10.16
C MET A 1 -3.26 12.44 -11.22
N GLY A 2 -2.28 12.47 -12.08
CA GLY A 2 -2.16 11.55 -13.19
C GLY A 2 -1.54 10.20 -12.81
N ASN A 3 -1.23 9.41 -13.82
CA ASN A 3 -0.58 8.13 -13.65
C ASN A 3 0.87 8.33 -13.19
N LEU A 4 1.23 7.72 -12.06
CA LEU A 4 2.56 7.83 -11.48
C LEU A 4 3.54 6.77 -12.00
N GLY A 5 3.06 5.86 -12.85
CA GLY A 5 3.92 4.84 -13.45
C GLY A 5 4.03 3.57 -12.63
N THR A 6 5.07 2.79 -12.90
CA THR A 6 5.31 1.50 -12.29
C THR A 6 6.16 1.64 -11.03
N TRP A 7 5.86 0.87 -10.00
CA TRP A 7 6.56 0.86 -8.72
C TRP A 7 7.26 -0.49 -8.51
N ASP A 8 8.45 -0.44 -7.95
CA ASP A 8 9.34 -1.61 -7.88
C ASP A 8 9.04 -2.52 -6.69
N LYS A 9 8.57 -1.95 -5.58
CA LYS A 9 8.38 -2.70 -4.35
C LYS A 9 7.02 -2.39 -3.74
N PHE A 10 6.35 -3.44 -3.26
CA PHE A 10 5.05 -3.35 -2.61
C PHE A 10 5.13 -4.08 -1.28
N GLU A 11 4.74 -3.40 -0.21
CA GLU A 11 4.68 -3.97 1.14
C GLU A 11 3.33 -3.66 1.79
N GLY A 12 2.88 -4.57 2.63
CA GLY A 12 1.63 -4.38 3.36
C GLY A 12 0.41 -4.85 2.60
N GLY A 13 -0.73 -4.31 2.96
CA GLY A 13 -2.01 -4.66 2.34
C GLY A 13 -2.58 -6.00 2.76
N GLU A 14 -2.07 -6.58 3.85
CA GLU A 14 -2.65 -7.79 4.41
C GLU A 14 -4.07 -7.53 4.90
N VAL A 15 -4.94 -8.50 4.69
CA VAL A 15 -6.34 -8.42 5.09
C VAL A 15 -6.55 -9.37 6.26
N ASP A 16 -6.92 -8.80 7.39
CA ASP A 16 -7.22 -9.55 8.60
C ASP A 16 -8.65 -9.33 9.03
N SER A 17 -9.20 -10.32 9.72
CA SER A 17 -10.50 -10.19 10.34
C SER A 17 -10.33 -10.42 11.84
N ASP A 18 -10.79 -9.44 12.63
CA ASP A 18 -10.81 -9.61 14.08
C ASP A 18 -11.86 -10.64 14.43
N GLU A 19 -11.43 -11.67 15.13
CA GLU A 19 -12.33 -12.71 15.63
C GLU A 19 -12.59 -12.43 17.12
N GLN A 20 -13.85 -12.16 17.44
CA GLN A 20 -14.27 -12.02 18.83
C GLN A 20 -14.93 -13.32 19.27
N LYS A 21 -14.52 -13.81 20.43
CA LYS A 21 -15.12 -14.99 21.02
C LYS A 21 -15.97 -14.58 22.19
N TYR A 22 -17.21 -15.01 22.17
CA TYR A 22 -18.15 -14.82 23.26
C TYR A 22 -18.32 -16.14 24.01
N SER A 23 -18.07 -16.10 25.33
CA SER A 23 -18.25 -17.25 26.18
C SER A 23 -19.47 -16.99 27.08
N PRO A 24 -20.63 -17.57 26.77
CA PRO A 24 -21.78 -17.45 27.64
C PRO A 24 -21.49 -18.09 28.99
N GLY A 25 -22.11 -17.59 30.04
CA GLY A 25 -21.94 -18.10 31.39
C GLY A 25 -22.24 -19.60 31.48
N GLY A 26 -21.52 -20.29 32.35
CA GLY A 26 -21.68 -21.72 32.53
C GLY A 26 -20.70 -22.56 31.72
N MET A 27 -21.09 -23.74 31.34
CA MET A 27 -20.22 -24.71 30.68
C MET A 27 -20.36 -24.70 29.14
N ALA A 28 -21.05 -23.73 28.56
CA ALA A 28 -21.22 -23.64 27.14
C ALA A 28 -19.88 -23.30 26.45
N PRO A 29 -19.57 -23.88 25.27
CA PRO A 29 -18.36 -23.53 24.54
C PRO A 29 -18.43 -22.08 24.04
N PRO A 30 -17.28 -21.42 23.90
CA PRO A 30 -17.26 -20.05 23.36
C PRO A 30 -17.78 -20.02 21.92
N VAL A 31 -18.51 -18.95 21.61
CA VAL A 31 -19.03 -18.72 20.26
C VAL A 31 -18.14 -17.70 19.58
N SER A 32 -17.71 -18.04 18.35
CA SER A 32 -16.92 -17.10 17.53
C SER A 32 -17.86 -16.10 16.88
N LEU A 33 -17.61 -14.81 17.16
CA LEU A 33 -18.32 -13.70 16.54
C LEU A 33 -17.45 -13.13 15.42
N GLY A 34 -18.05 -12.94 14.23
CA GLY A 34 -17.35 -12.29 13.14
C GLY A 34 -16.95 -10.87 13.52
N GLY A 35 -15.69 -10.51 13.31
CA GLY A 35 -15.19 -9.18 13.55
C GLY A 35 -15.09 -8.36 12.27
N ALA A 36 -14.72 -7.08 12.42
CA ALA A 36 -14.48 -6.21 11.29
C ALA A 36 -13.24 -6.66 10.50
N VAL A 37 -13.33 -6.57 9.18
CA VAL A 37 -12.20 -6.83 8.31
C VAL A 37 -11.28 -5.60 8.33
N GLN A 38 -10.01 -5.82 8.61
CA GLN A 38 -8.99 -4.77 8.63
C GLN A 38 -7.97 -5.03 7.55
N MET A 39 -7.49 -3.96 6.93
CA MET A 39 -6.45 -4.03 5.93
C MET A 39 -5.24 -3.21 6.38
N GLY A 40 -4.06 -3.82 6.34
CA GLY A 40 -2.82 -3.14 6.69
C GLY A 40 -2.48 -2.03 5.71
N ASN A 41 -1.76 -1.03 6.19
CA ASN A 41 -1.28 0.05 5.34
C ASN A 41 -0.41 -0.49 4.22
N VAL A 42 -0.50 0.12 3.05
CA VAL A 42 0.27 -0.27 1.88
C VAL A 42 1.37 0.74 1.66
N THR A 43 2.59 0.23 1.45
CA THR A 43 3.76 1.04 1.13
C THR A 43 4.31 0.61 -0.22
N VAL A 44 4.47 1.55 -1.11
CA VAL A 44 5.11 1.32 -2.40
C VAL A 44 6.35 2.19 -2.52
N SER A 45 7.38 1.64 -3.13
CA SER A 45 8.65 2.36 -3.33
C SER A 45 9.22 2.05 -4.70
N ARG A 46 10.02 2.98 -5.18
CA ARG A 46 10.77 2.81 -6.42
C ARG A 46 12.04 3.64 -6.40
N LEU A 47 12.95 3.30 -7.31
CA LEU A 47 14.16 4.09 -7.49
C LEU A 47 13.81 5.51 -7.92
N TYR A 48 14.39 6.48 -7.24
CA TYR A 48 14.16 7.89 -7.54
C TYR A 48 14.92 8.28 -8.81
N VAL A 49 14.19 8.81 -9.78
CA VAL A 49 14.74 9.39 -11.00
C VAL A 49 14.41 10.87 -11.00
N LEU A 50 15.42 11.72 -10.95
CA LEU A 50 15.26 13.15 -10.72
C LEU A 50 14.27 13.81 -11.68
N GLU A 51 14.41 13.57 -12.98
CA GLU A 51 13.58 14.20 -13.99
C GLU A 51 12.11 13.76 -13.94
N ARG A 52 11.90 12.48 -13.60
CA ARG A 52 10.56 11.90 -13.49
C ARG A 52 9.90 12.22 -12.14
N ASP A 53 10.67 12.09 -11.07
CA ASP A 53 10.10 12.01 -9.72
C ASP A 53 10.13 13.33 -8.95
N HIS A 54 10.98 14.27 -9.33
CA HIS A 54 11.03 15.55 -8.63
C HIS A 54 9.71 16.33 -8.69
N PRO A 55 9.07 16.48 -9.87
CA PRO A 55 7.74 17.08 -9.93
C PRO A 55 6.68 16.28 -9.18
N VAL A 56 6.81 14.94 -9.22
CA VAL A 56 5.87 14.05 -8.53
C VAL A 56 5.95 14.25 -7.02
N VAL A 57 7.14 14.38 -6.46
CA VAL A 57 7.32 14.62 -5.02
C VAL A 57 6.63 15.91 -4.59
N HIS A 58 6.79 16.99 -5.33
CA HIS A 58 6.11 18.26 -5.04
C HIS A 58 4.59 18.10 -5.03
N THR A 59 4.04 17.42 -6.02
CA THR A 59 2.61 17.18 -6.11
C THR A 59 2.13 16.31 -4.94
N LEU A 60 2.84 15.22 -4.65
CA LEU A 60 2.45 14.29 -3.60
C LEU A 60 2.50 14.92 -2.22
N LEU A 61 3.53 15.71 -1.91
CA LEU A 61 3.65 16.35 -0.61
C LEU A 61 2.49 17.31 -0.35
N SER A 62 1.97 17.96 -1.38
CA SER A 62 0.82 18.86 -1.25
C SER A 62 -0.50 18.11 -1.12
N LYS A 63 -0.53 16.81 -1.38
CA LYS A 63 -1.74 15.98 -1.39
C LYS A 63 -1.82 14.99 -0.24
N VAL A 64 -0.85 14.98 0.66
CA VAL A 64 -0.88 14.08 1.81
C VAL A 64 -2.13 14.32 2.65
N GLY A 65 -2.84 13.25 2.96
CA GLY A 65 -4.08 13.30 3.72
C GLY A 65 -5.32 13.72 2.92
N ILE A 66 -5.15 14.13 1.67
CA ILE A 66 -6.24 14.65 0.83
C ILE A 66 -6.52 13.73 -0.35
N ALA A 67 -5.49 13.41 -1.13
CA ALA A 67 -5.65 12.67 -2.37
C ALA A 67 -5.74 11.17 -2.13
N GLN A 68 -6.51 10.51 -2.99
CA GLN A 68 -6.55 9.05 -3.05
C GLN A 68 -5.61 8.56 -4.13
N ILE A 69 -4.99 7.41 -3.87
CA ILE A 69 -4.19 6.71 -4.87
C ILE A 69 -4.73 5.30 -5.07
N ARG A 70 -4.43 4.74 -6.22
CA ARG A 70 -4.82 3.40 -6.58
C ARG A 70 -3.60 2.65 -7.08
N VAL A 71 -3.36 1.48 -6.49
CA VAL A 71 -2.24 0.62 -6.85
C VAL A 71 -2.78 -0.72 -7.32
N SER A 72 -2.34 -1.14 -8.50
CA SER A 72 -2.66 -2.46 -9.04
C SER A 72 -1.42 -3.35 -8.94
N LYS A 73 -1.60 -4.51 -8.30
CA LYS A 73 -0.56 -5.53 -8.19
C LYS A 73 -0.90 -6.67 -9.13
N GLN A 74 -0.16 -6.78 -10.23
CA GLN A 74 -0.41 -7.76 -11.28
C GLN A 74 0.59 -8.90 -11.17
N PRO A 75 0.13 -10.13 -10.86
CA PRO A 75 1.01 -11.30 -10.93
C PRO A 75 1.46 -11.56 -12.36
N LEU A 76 2.69 -11.99 -12.52
CA LEU A 76 3.24 -12.42 -13.80
C LEU A 76 3.64 -13.89 -13.70
N ASP A 77 3.49 -14.62 -14.82
CA ASP A 77 3.97 -16.00 -14.88
C ASP A 77 5.48 -16.05 -15.13
N VAL A 78 6.02 -17.25 -15.28
CA VAL A 78 7.47 -17.45 -15.51
C VAL A 78 7.95 -16.80 -16.81
N ASN A 79 7.06 -16.53 -17.75
CA ASN A 79 7.36 -15.87 -19.02
C ASN A 79 7.09 -14.37 -18.98
N LYS A 80 6.83 -13.81 -17.78
CA LYS A 80 6.49 -12.39 -17.56
C LYS A 80 5.21 -11.95 -18.26
N VAL A 81 4.29 -12.88 -18.47
CA VAL A 81 2.96 -12.59 -19.03
C VAL A 81 1.98 -12.40 -17.87
N PRO A 82 1.12 -11.37 -17.91
CA PRO A 82 0.12 -11.18 -16.86
C PRO A 82 -0.74 -12.43 -16.67
N TYR A 83 -0.88 -12.86 -15.43
CA TYR A 83 -1.64 -14.04 -15.07
C TYR A 83 -2.77 -13.68 -14.11
N GLY A 84 -3.98 -13.93 -14.53
CA GLY A 84 -5.14 -13.74 -13.69
C GLY A 84 -5.50 -12.28 -13.48
N ARG A 85 -6.34 -12.07 -12.48
CA ARG A 85 -6.88 -10.76 -12.15
C ARG A 85 -5.94 -10.01 -11.22
N PRO A 86 -5.64 -8.72 -11.48
CA PRO A 86 -4.80 -7.96 -10.58
C PRO A 86 -5.49 -7.67 -9.25
N LEU A 87 -4.69 -7.55 -8.20
CA LEU A 87 -5.15 -7.04 -6.92
C LEU A 87 -5.08 -5.52 -6.94
N VAL A 88 -6.19 -4.87 -6.62
CA VAL A 88 -6.27 -3.40 -6.65
C VAL A 88 -6.48 -2.88 -5.24
N TYR A 89 -5.61 -1.96 -4.83
CA TYR A 89 -5.66 -1.30 -3.55
C TYR A 89 -5.91 0.19 -3.76
N THR A 90 -6.89 0.73 -3.07
CA THR A 90 -7.22 2.16 -3.14
C THR A 90 -7.20 2.74 -1.74
N GLY A 91 -6.65 3.92 -1.58
CA GLY A 91 -6.62 4.55 -0.27
C GLY A 91 -6.12 5.98 -0.30
N LYS A 92 -6.14 6.61 0.86
CA LYS A 92 -5.63 7.97 1.02
C LYS A 92 -4.15 7.96 1.34
N ILE A 93 -3.41 8.87 0.75
CA ILE A 93 -2.00 9.05 1.03
C ILE A 93 -1.83 9.47 2.49
N LYS A 94 -1.08 8.67 3.24
CA LYS A 94 -0.74 8.96 4.63
C LYS A 94 0.61 9.63 4.76
N THR A 95 1.61 9.10 4.06
CA THR A 95 2.99 9.55 4.17
C THR A 95 3.68 9.48 2.81
N VAL A 96 4.38 10.52 2.46
CA VAL A 96 5.29 10.53 1.32
C VAL A 96 6.69 10.76 1.86
N THR A 97 7.59 9.82 1.59
CA THR A 97 8.99 9.91 2.02
C THR A 97 9.84 10.24 0.81
N PRO A 98 10.29 11.49 0.67
CA PRO A 98 11.22 11.84 -0.39
C PRO A 98 12.58 11.18 -0.14
N PRO A 99 13.40 11.01 -1.19
CA PRO A 99 14.69 10.38 -1.02
C PRO A 99 15.62 11.25 -0.16
N GLU A 100 16.45 10.59 0.64
CA GLU A 100 17.50 11.28 1.37
C GLU A 100 18.62 11.68 0.42
N HIS A 101 19.13 12.89 0.61
CA HIS A 101 20.26 13.38 -0.15
C HIS A 101 21.52 13.30 0.71
N ASP A 102 22.34 12.31 0.42
CA ASP A 102 23.64 12.16 1.01
C ASP A 102 24.69 12.16 -0.11
N SER A 103 25.44 13.25 -0.22
CA SER A 103 26.44 13.41 -1.27
C SER A 103 27.63 12.47 -1.11
N THR A 104 27.76 11.81 0.06
CA THR A 104 28.84 10.86 0.33
C THR A 104 28.43 9.42 0.14
N SER A 105 27.13 9.16 0.00
CA SER A 105 26.60 7.81 -0.19
C SER A 105 26.49 7.46 -1.66
N SER A 106 26.87 6.23 -2.00
CA SER A 106 26.67 5.66 -3.34
C SER A 106 25.38 4.83 -3.43
N ASP A 107 24.64 4.71 -2.34
CA ASP A 107 23.41 3.95 -2.33
C ASP A 107 22.33 4.64 -3.17
N PRO A 108 21.52 3.86 -3.92
CA PRO A 108 20.44 4.46 -4.68
C PRO A 108 19.38 5.06 -3.77
N ALA A 109 18.90 6.25 -4.11
CA ALA A 109 17.82 6.89 -3.40
C ALA A 109 16.48 6.29 -3.82
N LEU A 110 15.58 6.14 -2.86
CA LEU A 110 14.24 5.60 -3.09
C LEU A 110 13.18 6.64 -2.74
N ILE A 111 12.12 6.70 -3.53
CA ILE A 111 10.91 7.43 -3.19
C ILE A 111 9.87 6.43 -2.68
N GLN A 112 9.19 6.78 -1.61
CA GLN A 112 8.28 5.88 -0.92
C GLN A 112 6.96 6.58 -0.61
N ILE A 113 5.86 5.88 -0.83
CA ILE A 113 4.53 6.36 -0.50
C ILE A 113 3.84 5.32 0.37
N GLU A 114 3.29 5.75 1.50
CA GLU A 114 2.44 4.93 2.34
C GLU A 114 1.01 5.46 2.27
N PHE A 115 0.05 4.57 2.09
CA PHE A 115 -1.35 4.95 2.09
C PHE A 115 -2.18 3.99 2.94
N VAL A 116 -3.29 4.51 3.44
CA VAL A 116 -4.25 3.76 4.22
C VAL A 116 -5.32 3.23 3.28
N PRO A 117 -5.41 1.91 3.08
CA PRO A 117 -6.42 1.36 2.18
C PRO A 117 -7.84 1.64 2.67
N THR A 118 -8.72 1.90 1.73
CA THR A 118 -10.14 2.08 1.99
C THR A 118 -10.93 1.10 1.14
N GLY A 119 -11.92 0.44 1.73
CA GLY A 119 -12.72 -0.54 1.02
C GLY A 119 -12.06 -1.90 0.94
N THR A 120 -12.45 -2.68 -0.05
CA THR A 120 -11.98 -4.05 -0.26
C THR A 120 -10.98 -4.13 -1.41
N VAL A 121 -10.09 -5.12 -1.35
CA VAL A 121 -9.22 -5.45 -2.48
C VAL A 121 -10.09 -5.93 -3.63
N GLY A 122 -9.98 -5.27 -4.76
CA GLY A 122 -10.89 -5.55 -5.86
C GLY A 122 -10.27 -5.85 -7.17
#